data_2044cac5e4f4a1c6f347deefb4e92d13
#
_entry.id   2044cac5e4f4a1c6f347deefb4e92d13
#
_cell.length_a   1.000
_cell.length_b   1.000
_cell.length_c   1.000
_cell.angle_alpha   90.00
_cell.angle_beta   90.00
_cell.angle_gamma   90.00
#
_symmetry.space_group_name_H-M   'P 1'
#
loop_
_entity.id
_entity.type
_entity.pdbx_description
1 polymer ?
#
loop_
_entity_poly.entity_id
_entity_poly.type
_entity_poly.pdbx_seq_one_letter_code
_entity_poly.pdbx_strand_id
1 'polypeptide(L)'
;MFCFQRKKEYFPNHSIAAVTTGQLIPLSEVKDQVFSQRMMGDGIAIIPDGDYIVAPCDGVIKMIYPTLHAFGIENNDGLEILVHIGIDTVNLKGQGFKKYVKEGQRVSLGDKVISVNNYQLKNNGIDLTTMMLFPNNKFPLKFVCKGKVKKAKTIVAMYEVKEKRG
;
A
#
# COMPACT_ATOMS: atom_id res chain seq x y z
N MET A 1 23.36 3.47 14.72
CA MET A 1 22.31 2.96 14.26
C MET A 1 21.76 1.87 15.04
N PHE A 2 20.53 1.76 15.13
CA PHE A 2 20.02 0.86 15.89
C PHE A 2 19.57 -0.23 15.23
N CYS A 3 19.94 -1.30 15.46
CA CYS A 3 19.47 -2.43 14.92
C CYS A 3 18.58 -3.04 15.87
N PHE A 4 17.39 -2.86 15.64
CA PHE A 4 16.55 -3.39 16.52
C PHE A 4 16.29 -4.72 16.20
N GLN A 5 16.56 -5.56 16.89
CA GLN A 5 16.49 -6.76 16.75
C GLN A 5 15.33 -7.31 17.03
N ARG A 6 14.65 -7.50 16.71
CA ARG A 6 13.65 -8.22 16.74
C ARG A 6 12.79 -8.46 17.67
N LYS A 7 12.18 -8.07 18.05
CA LYS A 7 11.37 -8.28 18.94
C LYS A 7 10.21 -8.07 18.20
N LYS A 8 9.27 -8.59 18.26
CA LYS A 8 8.12 -8.49 17.74
C LYS A 8 7.88 -7.14 17.66
N GLU A 9 7.93 -6.63 16.75
CA GLU A 9 8.10 -5.50 16.59
C GLU A 9 7.30 -4.48 17.01
N TYR A 10 7.68 -3.59 17.61
CA TYR A 10 7.06 -2.37 17.88
C TYR A 10 7.10 -1.60 16.61
N PHE A 11 6.01 -1.49 15.97
CA PHE A 11 5.86 -0.58 14.85
C PHE A 11 5.28 0.73 15.37
N PRO A 12 5.92 1.89 15.14
CA PRO A 12 5.47 3.14 15.73
C PRO A 12 4.02 3.48 15.40
N ASN A 13 3.31 4.07 16.37
CA ASN A 13 1.94 4.49 16.17
C ASN A 13 1.91 5.58 15.10
N HIS A 14 0.82 5.68 14.39
CA HIS A 14 0.59 6.69 13.35
C HIS A 14 1.59 6.56 12.19
N SER A 15 2.03 5.36 11.92
CA SER A 15 2.89 5.07 10.79
C SER A 15 2.29 4.01 9.88
N ILE A 16 2.65 4.07 8.62
CA ILE A 16 2.18 3.19 7.57
C ILE A 16 3.39 2.50 6.95
N ALA A 17 3.32 1.19 6.85
CA ALA A 17 4.40 0.39 6.29
C ALA A 17 4.23 0.17 4.79
N ALA A 18 5.30 -0.21 4.12
CA ALA A 18 5.27 -0.60 2.73
C ALA A 18 4.37 -1.82 2.52
N VAL A 19 3.53 -1.80 1.50
CA VAL A 19 2.62 -2.90 1.17
C VAL A 19 3.34 -4.02 0.42
N THR A 20 4.49 -3.74 -0.15
CA THR A 20 5.28 -4.73 -0.88
C THR A 20 6.76 -4.37 -0.78
N THR A 21 7.62 -5.34 -1.07
CA THR A 21 9.05 -5.12 -1.10
C THR A 21 9.44 -4.59 -2.48
N GLY A 22 10.30 -3.60 -2.54
CA GLY A 22 10.77 -3.04 -3.80
C GLY A 22 11.39 -1.68 -3.64
N GLN A 23 11.26 -0.88 -4.70
CA GLN A 23 11.82 0.46 -4.77
C GLN A 23 10.72 1.50 -4.64
N LEU A 24 10.81 2.34 -3.60
CA LEU A 24 9.87 3.44 -3.40
C LEU A 24 10.20 4.58 -4.34
N ILE A 25 9.20 5.13 -4.96
CA ILE A 25 9.31 6.30 -5.83
C ILE A 25 8.21 7.31 -5.50
N PRO A 26 8.44 8.60 -5.78
CA PRO A 26 7.39 9.59 -5.62
C PRO A 26 6.24 9.30 -6.60
N LEU A 27 5.02 9.66 -6.22
CA LEU A 27 3.85 9.46 -7.06
C LEU A 27 4.00 10.18 -8.42
N SER A 28 4.70 11.30 -8.45
CA SER A 28 4.96 12.05 -9.68
C SER A 28 5.73 11.29 -10.74
N GLU A 29 6.43 10.22 -10.36
CA GLU A 29 7.20 9.42 -11.30
C GLU A 29 6.41 8.23 -11.88
N VAL A 30 5.18 8.03 -11.44
CA VAL A 30 4.32 6.96 -11.95
C VAL A 30 3.92 7.27 -13.39
N LYS A 31 3.99 6.25 -14.27
CA LYS A 31 3.74 6.45 -15.69
C LYS A 31 2.26 6.41 -16.03
N ASP A 32 1.45 7.14 -15.30
CA ASP A 32 0.01 7.28 -15.52
C ASP A 32 -0.40 8.62 -14.92
N GLN A 33 -0.97 9.50 -15.72
CA GLN A 33 -1.28 10.86 -15.30
C GLN A 33 -2.33 10.92 -14.19
N VAL A 34 -3.25 9.96 -14.15
CA VAL A 34 -4.26 9.93 -13.10
C VAL A 34 -3.58 9.82 -11.73
N PHE A 35 -2.51 9.04 -11.62
CA PHE A 35 -1.78 8.88 -10.37
C PHE A 35 -0.70 9.95 -10.20
N SER A 36 0.10 10.21 -11.23
CA SER A 36 1.21 11.15 -11.13
C SER A 36 0.77 12.58 -10.85
N GLN A 37 -0.43 12.95 -11.28
CA GLN A 37 -1.01 14.27 -11.02
C GLN A 37 -1.91 14.29 -9.78
N ARG A 38 -1.89 13.24 -9.01
CA ARG A 38 -2.65 13.11 -7.75
C ARG A 38 -4.16 13.24 -7.88
N MET A 39 -4.69 12.85 -9.02
CA MET A 39 -6.14 12.91 -9.26
C MET A 39 -6.91 11.91 -8.40
N MET A 40 -6.25 10.84 -7.93
CA MET A 40 -6.84 9.85 -7.04
C MET A 40 -6.38 10.05 -5.59
N GLY A 41 -5.84 11.22 -5.26
CA GLY A 41 -5.31 11.52 -3.94
C GLY A 41 -3.79 11.54 -3.92
N ASP A 42 -3.23 12.04 -2.83
CA ASP A 42 -1.78 12.03 -2.63
C ASP A 42 -1.31 10.65 -2.22
N GLY A 43 -0.05 10.38 -2.34
CA GLY A 43 0.51 9.08 -1.97
C GLY A 43 1.92 8.87 -2.47
N ILE A 44 2.27 7.60 -2.55
CA ILE A 44 3.58 7.14 -2.97
C ILE A 44 3.40 5.88 -3.80
N ALA A 45 4.45 5.45 -4.45
CA ALA A 45 4.42 4.23 -5.25
C ALA A 45 5.63 3.35 -4.99
N ILE A 46 5.50 2.06 -5.24
CA ILE A 46 6.58 1.09 -5.07
C ILE A 46 6.67 0.26 -6.36
N ILE A 47 7.87 0.17 -6.91
CA ILE A 47 8.15 -0.75 -8.00
C ILE A 47 8.46 -2.09 -7.35
N PRO A 48 7.57 -3.09 -7.46
CA PRO A 48 7.67 -4.28 -6.63
C PRO A 48 8.71 -5.30 -7.11
N ASP A 49 9.35 -5.97 -6.13
CA ASP A 49 10.26 -7.07 -6.39
C ASP A 49 9.70 -8.40 -5.90
N GLY A 50 8.51 -8.42 -5.38
CA GLY A 50 7.91 -9.62 -4.79
C GLY A 50 6.49 -9.85 -5.25
N ASP A 51 5.92 -10.96 -4.81
CA ASP A 51 4.60 -11.40 -5.23
C ASP A 51 3.47 -11.02 -4.28
N TYR A 52 3.80 -10.59 -3.06
CA TYR A 52 2.76 -10.37 -2.06
C TYR A 52 2.53 -8.90 -1.78
N ILE A 53 1.27 -8.55 -1.71
CA ILE A 53 0.81 -7.24 -1.23
C ILE A 53 0.18 -7.50 0.14
N VAL A 54 0.70 -6.82 1.14
CA VAL A 54 0.30 -7.05 2.54
C VAL A 54 -0.40 -5.82 3.14
N ALA A 55 -1.08 -6.02 4.26
CA ALA A 55 -1.69 -4.91 4.97
C ALA A 55 -0.61 -3.96 5.50
N PRO A 56 -0.70 -2.66 5.23
CA PRO A 56 0.31 -1.68 5.64
C PRO A 56 0.13 -1.19 7.08
N CYS A 57 -0.92 -1.64 7.73
CA CYS A 57 -1.29 -1.27 9.09
C CYS A 57 -2.36 -2.24 9.59
N ASP A 58 -2.65 -2.18 10.88
CA ASP A 58 -3.82 -2.87 11.43
C ASP A 58 -5.05 -2.11 10.97
N GLY A 59 -6.11 -2.80 10.63
CA GLY A 59 -7.33 -2.14 10.21
C GLY A 59 -8.36 -3.11 9.65
N VAL A 60 -9.30 -2.58 8.89
CA VAL A 60 -10.39 -3.33 8.27
C VAL A 60 -10.34 -3.15 6.76
N ILE A 61 -10.48 -4.24 6.03
CA ILE A 61 -10.58 -4.18 4.58
C ILE A 61 -11.95 -3.63 4.22
N LYS A 62 -11.97 -2.43 3.64
CA LYS A 62 -13.23 -1.74 3.33
C LYS A 62 -13.79 -2.14 1.98
N MET A 63 -12.92 -2.47 1.04
CA MET A 63 -13.33 -2.90 -0.28
C MET A 63 -12.22 -3.66 -0.97
N ILE A 64 -12.58 -4.57 -1.84
CA ILE A 64 -11.67 -5.23 -2.77
C ILE A 64 -12.35 -5.20 -4.12
N TYR A 65 -11.69 -4.66 -5.13
CA TYR A 65 -12.27 -4.64 -6.47
C TYR A 65 -12.40 -6.07 -6.99
N PRO A 66 -13.48 -6.40 -7.69
CA PRO A 66 -13.67 -7.76 -8.23
C PRO A 66 -12.51 -8.23 -9.10
N THR A 67 -11.82 -7.29 -9.77
CA THR A 67 -10.66 -7.58 -10.60
C THR A 67 -9.36 -7.67 -9.80
N LEU A 68 -9.43 -7.58 -8.48
CA LEU A 68 -8.33 -7.78 -7.52
C LEU A 68 -7.13 -6.85 -7.67
N HIS A 69 -7.23 -5.84 -8.53
CA HIS A 69 -6.12 -4.91 -8.77
C HIS A 69 -6.05 -3.77 -7.75
N ALA A 70 -7.07 -3.63 -6.91
CA ALA A 70 -7.11 -2.57 -5.90
C ALA A 70 -7.92 -2.99 -4.69
N PHE A 71 -7.54 -2.48 -3.53
CA PHE A 71 -8.30 -2.64 -2.29
C PHE A 71 -8.15 -1.41 -1.41
N GLY A 72 -9.12 -1.21 -0.54
CA GLY A 72 -9.11 -0.15 0.45
C GLY A 72 -9.03 -0.71 1.85
N ILE A 73 -8.24 -0.08 2.71
CA ILE A 73 -8.13 -0.44 4.12
C ILE A 73 -8.30 0.83 4.94
N GLU A 74 -9.03 0.73 6.06
CA GLU A 74 -9.17 1.82 7.00
C GLU A 74 -8.54 1.38 8.30
N ASN A 75 -7.62 2.17 8.82
CA ASN A 75 -6.95 1.83 10.07
C ASN A 75 -7.80 2.22 11.29
N ASN A 76 -7.29 1.94 12.48
CA ASN A 76 -8.04 2.17 13.72
C ASN A 76 -8.27 3.66 14.03
N ASP A 77 -7.52 4.57 13.42
CA ASP A 77 -7.70 6.00 13.57
C ASP A 77 -8.64 6.61 12.51
N GLY A 78 -9.12 5.80 11.58
CA GLY A 78 -9.98 6.27 10.51
C GLY A 78 -9.23 6.73 9.25
N LEU A 79 -7.93 6.49 9.17
CA LEU A 79 -7.16 6.81 7.96
C LEU A 79 -7.48 5.77 6.89
N GLU A 80 -7.84 6.23 5.70
CA GLU A 80 -8.14 5.36 4.59
C GLU A 80 -6.97 5.29 3.63
N ILE A 81 -6.61 4.10 3.20
CA ILE A 81 -5.54 3.87 2.24
C ILE A 81 -6.11 3.04 1.10
N LEU A 82 -5.93 3.51 -0.13
CA LEU A 82 -6.28 2.77 -1.32
C LEU A 82 -4.99 2.24 -1.92
N VAL A 83 -4.89 0.94 -2.06
CA VAL A 83 -3.73 0.30 -2.69
C VAL A 83 -4.14 -0.12 -4.10
N HIS A 84 -3.45 0.40 -5.11
CA HIS A 84 -3.74 0.12 -6.51
C HIS A 84 -2.53 -0.59 -7.11
N ILE A 85 -2.73 -1.82 -7.55
CA ILE A 85 -1.64 -2.70 -7.97
C ILE A 85 -1.49 -2.64 -9.48
N GLY A 86 -0.44 -2.00 -9.92
CA GLY A 86 -0.10 -1.91 -11.35
C GLY A 86 -0.84 -0.83 -12.12
N ILE A 87 -0.43 -0.64 -13.35
CA ILE A 87 -1.01 0.33 -14.27
C ILE A 87 -1.90 -0.43 -15.26
N ASP A 88 -3.14 0.02 -15.42
CA ASP A 88 -4.13 -0.59 -16.31
C ASP A 88 -4.43 -2.07 -16.02
N THR A 89 -4.13 -2.52 -14.82
CA THR A 89 -4.30 -3.92 -14.43
C THR A 89 -5.76 -4.34 -14.26
N VAL A 90 -6.68 -3.39 -14.23
CA VAL A 90 -8.12 -3.69 -14.29
C VAL A 90 -8.43 -4.52 -15.54
N ASN A 91 -7.68 -4.32 -16.61
CA ASN A 91 -7.89 -5.03 -17.86
C ASN A 91 -7.53 -6.51 -17.81
N LEU A 92 -6.79 -6.93 -16.78
CA LEU A 92 -6.44 -8.34 -16.59
C LEU A 92 -7.61 -9.14 -16.05
N LYS A 93 -8.65 -8.49 -15.57
CA LYS A 93 -9.86 -9.14 -15.03
C LYS A 93 -9.55 -10.18 -13.95
N GLY A 94 -8.55 -9.90 -13.12
CA GLY A 94 -8.15 -10.77 -12.03
C GLY A 94 -7.11 -11.83 -12.39
N GLN A 95 -6.74 -11.95 -13.66
CA GLN A 95 -5.76 -12.96 -14.05
C GLN A 95 -4.38 -12.58 -13.50
N GLY A 96 -3.74 -13.51 -12.81
CA GLY A 96 -2.45 -13.30 -12.17
C GLY A 96 -2.55 -12.77 -10.75
N PHE A 97 -3.77 -12.54 -10.24
CA PHE A 97 -4.00 -12.08 -8.88
C PHE A 97 -4.76 -13.11 -8.07
N LYS A 98 -4.50 -13.15 -6.75
CA LYS A 98 -5.23 -14.00 -5.83
C LYS A 98 -5.47 -13.23 -4.54
N LYS A 99 -6.68 -13.29 -3.98
CA LYS A 99 -6.96 -12.63 -2.72
C LYS A 99 -6.90 -13.61 -1.55
N TYR A 100 -6.54 -13.10 -0.39
CA TYR A 100 -6.42 -13.87 0.84
C TYR A 100 -7.40 -13.39 1.93
N VAL A 101 -8.11 -12.30 1.67
CA VAL A 101 -9.01 -11.66 2.62
C VAL A 101 -10.32 -11.29 1.94
N LYS A 102 -11.32 -10.88 2.71
CA LYS A 102 -12.60 -10.41 2.17
C LYS A 102 -12.94 -9.06 2.72
N GLU A 103 -13.87 -8.38 2.08
CA GLU A 103 -14.40 -7.11 2.58
C GLU A 103 -14.96 -7.29 3.98
N GLY A 104 -14.71 -6.32 4.83
CA GLY A 104 -15.14 -6.33 6.22
C GLY A 104 -14.20 -7.06 7.16
N GLN A 105 -13.19 -7.77 6.64
CA GLN A 105 -12.28 -8.52 7.48
C GLN A 105 -11.29 -7.61 8.19
N ARG A 106 -11.07 -7.85 9.48
CA ARG A 106 -10.03 -7.18 10.22
C ARG A 106 -8.70 -7.85 9.94
N VAL A 107 -7.70 -7.06 9.65
CA VAL A 107 -6.35 -7.53 9.35
C VAL A 107 -5.33 -6.86 10.26
N SER A 108 -4.19 -7.52 10.42
CA SER A 108 -3.05 -6.99 11.14
C SER A 108 -1.95 -6.60 10.15
N LEU A 109 -1.11 -5.65 10.55
CA LEU A 109 0.06 -5.27 9.77
C LEU A 109 0.80 -6.51 9.28
N GLY A 110 1.04 -6.58 8.00
CA GLY A 110 1.77 -7.69 7.38
C GLY A 110 0.94 -8.87 6.90
N ASP A 111 -0.36 -8.89 7.20
CA ASP A 111 -1.23 -9.96 6.70
C ASP A 111 -1.29 -9.90 5.17
N LYS A 112 -1.27 -11.06 4.51
CA LYS A 112 -1.36 -11.11 3.06
C LYS A 112 -2.75 -10.70 2.62
N VAL A 113 -2.83 -9.78 1.71
CA VAL A 113 -4.10 -9.32 1.14
C VAL A 113 -4.28 -9.85 -0.27
N ILE A 114 -3.31 -9.63 -1.14
CA ILE A 114 -3.34 -10.07 -2.53
C ILE A 114 -1.96 -10.60 -2.91
N SER A 115 -1.90 -11.65 -3.70
CA SER A 115 -0.66 -12.06 -4.35
C SER A 115 -0.77 -11.79 -5.85
N VAL A 116 0.39 -11.55 -6.46
CA VAL A 116 0.50 -11.19 -7.85
C VAL A 116 1.55 -12.10 -8.46
N ASN A 117 1.28 -12.68 -9.61
CA ASN A 117 2.31 -13.43 -10.31
C ASN A 117 3.23 -12.44 -11.04
N ASN A 118 4.18 -11.89 -10.27
CA ASN A 118 5.05 -10.80 -10.71
C ASN A 118 5.86 -11.20 -11.94
N TYR A 119 6.46 -12.38 -11.92
CA TYR A 119 7.30 -12.85 -13.02
C TYR A 119 6.51 -12.92 -14.32
N GLN A 120 5.36 -13.56 -14.30
CA GLN A 120 4.56 -13.74 -15.51
C GLN A 120 4.02 -12.41 -16.05
N LEU A 121 3.52 -11.56 -15.18
CA LEU A 121 2.93 -10.31 -15.61
C LEU A 121 3.99 -9.34 -16.15
N LYS A 122 5.14 -9.28 -15.51
CA LYS A 122 6.24 -8.44 -16.02
C LYS A 122 6.71 -8.93 -17.39
N ASN A 123 6.80 -10.24 -17.57
CA ASN A 123 7.20 -10.79 -18.87
C ASN A 123 6.17 -10.52 -19.97
N ASN A 124 4.93 -10.26 -19.59
CA ASN A 124 3.89 -9.88 -20.54
C ASN A 124 3.79 -8.35 -20.71
N GLY A 125 4.77 -7.61 -20.21
CA GLY A 125 4.83 -6.16 -20.40
C GLY A 125 3.95 -5.36 -19.46
N ILE A 126 3.45 -5.97 -18.38
CA ILE A 126 2.60 -5.27 -17.42
C ILE A 126 3.46 -4.49 -16.43
N ASP A 127 3.14 -3.22 -16.25
CA ASP A 127 3.77 -2.39 -15.23
C ASP A 127 3.07 -2.63 -13.91
N LEU A 128 3.76 -3.24 -12.96
CA LEU A 128 3.19 -3.58 -11.65
C LEU A 128 3.48 -2.54 -10.58
N THR A 129 3.93 -1.35 -10.94
CA THR A 129 4.11 -0.26 -9.98
C THR A 129 2.85 -0.14 -9.13
N THR A 130 3.01 -0.26 -7.83
CA THR A 130 1.89 -0.31 -6.88
C THR A 130 1.81 1.01 -6.13
N MET A 131 0.65 1.66 -6.20
CA MET A 131 0.42 2.95 -5.57
C MET A 131 -0.26 2.76 -4.21
N MET A 132 0.21 3.52 -3.22
CA MET A 132 -0.45 3.65 -1.93
C MET A 132 -1.03 5.05 -1.88
N LEU A 133 -2.35 5.18 -1.96
CA LEU A 133 -3.04 6.45 -2.09
C LEU A 133 -3.86 6.76 -0.84
N PHE A 134 -3.96 8.04 -0.51
CA PHE A 134 -4.65 8.51 0.67
C PHE A 134 -5.78 9.48 0.25
N PRO A 135 -6.87 8.94 -0.30
CA PRO A 135 -7.87 9.76 -1.00
C PRO A 135 -8.64 10.74 -0.11
N ASN A 136 -8.91 10.41 1.11
CA ASN A 136 -9.65 11.29 2.00
C ASN A 136 -8.76 11.73 3.13
N ASN A 137 -7.83 12.62 2.80
CA ASN A 137 -6.80 12.99 3.72
C ASN A 137 -7.31 13.84 4.88
N LYS A 138 -7.71 13.19 5.97
CA LYS A 138 -8.18 13.86 7.17
C LYS A 138 -7.04 14.19 8.12
N PHE A 139 -5.86 13.71 7.85
CA PHE A 139 -4.71 13.82 8.73
C PHE A 139 -3.53 14.41 7.98
N PRO A 140 -2.73 15.27 8.60
CA PRO A 140 -1.46 15.67 8.00
C PRO A 140 -0.58 14.45 7.76
N LEU A 141 -0.08 14.30 6.55
CA LEU A 141 0.73 13.16 6.15
C LEU A 141 2.13 13.60 5.76
N LYS A 142 3.11 12.77 6.09
CA LYS A 142 4.48 12.92 5.63
C LYS A 142 4.90 11.61 4.99
N PHE A 143 5.48 11.70 3.81
CA PHE A 143 5.91 10.54 3.05
C PHE A 143 7.42 10.42 2.98
N VAL A 144 7.91 9.20 2.98
CA VAL A 144 9.28 8.92 2.59
C VAL A 144 9.31 8.97 1.06
N CYS A 145 10.26 9.62 0.47
CA CYS A 145 10.22 9.91 -0.96
C CYS A 145 10.81 8.85 -1.85
N LYS A 146 11.80 8.10 -1.41
CA LYS A 146 12.48 7.12 -2.24
C LYS A 146 13.33 6.18 -1.40
N GLY A 147 13.74 5.10 -1.98
CA GLY A 147 14.64 4.13 -1.38
C GLY A 147 14.11 2.72 -1.44
N LYS A 148 14.91 1.77 -1.00
CA LYS A 148 14.49 0.38 -0.94
C LYS A 148 13.60 0.17 0.26
N VAL A 149 12.51 -0.55 0.08
CA VAL A 149 11.56 -0.83 1.15
C VAL A 149 11.25 -2.31 1.26
N LYS A 150 10.94 -2.74 2.49
CA LYS A 150 10.50 -4.10 2.76
C LYS A 150 9.08 -4.07 3.24
N LYS A 151 8.24 -4.95 2.70
CA LYS A 151 6.83 -5.03 3.07
C LYS A 151 6.67 -5.22 4.58
N ALA A 152 5.73 -4.51 5.15
CA ALA A 152 5.38 -4.56 6.58
C ALA A 152 6.49 -4.13 7.55
N LYS A 153 7.64 -3.70 7.05
CA LYS A 153 8.79 -3.33 7.90
C LYS A 153 9.24 -1.91 7.71
N THR A 154 9.32 -1.43 6.48
CA THR A 154 9.79 -0.07 6.22
C THR A 154 8.62 0.91 6.33
N ILE A 155 8.78 1.97 7.13
CA ILE A 155 7.79 3.02 7.23
C ILE A 155 7.86 3.85 5.96
N VAL A 156 6.75 4.05 5.30
CA VAL A 156 6.65 4.86 4.08
C VAL A 156 5.85 6.14 4.26
N ALA A 157 5.02 6.19 5.29
CA ALA A 157 4.26 7.39 5.62
C ALA A 157 4.02 7.49 7.12
N MET A 158 3.88 8.71 7.60
CA MET A 158 3.48 8.99 8.97
C MET A 158 2.38 10.05 8.96
N TYR A 159 1.49 10.01 9.90
CA TYR A 159 0.39 10.95 10.01
C TYR A 159 0.21 11.44 11.44
N GLU A 160 -0.41 12.61 11.59
CA GLU A 160 -0.66 13.18 12.88
C GLU A 160 -2.13 13.09 13.23
N VAL A 161 -2.42 12.68 14.46
CA VAL A 161 -3.76 12.69 14.99
C VAL A 161 -3.85 13.82 15.98
N LYS A 162 -4.80 14.73 15.79
CA LYS A 162 -4.98 15.82 16.71
C LYS A 162 -5.66 15.28 17.95
N GLU A 163 -4.99 15.46 19.10
CA GLU A 163 -5.61 15.11 20.36
C GLU A 163 -6.78 16.06 20.57
N LYS A 164 -7.94 15.49 20.93
CA LYS A 164 -9.06 16.31 21.35
C LYS A 164 -8.72 16.78 22.74
N ARG A 165 -8.51 18.08 22.89
CA ARG A 165 -8.46 18.64 24.20
C ARG A 165 -9.88 18.59 24.73
N GLY A 166 -10.14 17.70 25.59
CA GLY A 166 -11.43 17.55 26.23
C GLY A 166 -11.64 18.54 27.33
#